data_10c3367f939418b35e61ac5fe9e9778c
#
_entry.id   10c3367f939418b35e61ac5fe9e9778c
#
_cell.length_a   1.000
_cell.length_b   1.000
_cell.length_c   1.000
_cell.angle_alpha   90.00
_cell.angle_beta   90.00
_cell.angle_gamma   90.00
#
_symmetry.space_group_name_H-M   'P 1'
#
loop_
_entity.id
_entity.type
_entity.pdbx_description
1 polymer ?
#
loop_
_entity_poly.entity_id
_entity_poly.type
_entity_poly.pdbx_seq_one_letter_code
_entity_poly.pdbx_strand_id
1 'polypeptide(L)'
;MLAESVLITGCSRGLGLEMVRQLVTSDSAPRVVLATCRNPDSAKELQGLARDHSCLKIIKFDVVDYESLPGLVAQVQEAVGAGGLNVLINNAAIIDTCSSQVFGVPLEQLEPQMVNNILETNTTAPLMLIKALLPLLRQAGGRAGKPLSVQRAAVVNISALLASMGAYLSMPDVYGYRASKAAINVLTKALSVEYDKDGILFVAVHPGWVQTDMGTSAAPLTAQESISKVFQVLTGLSEKHNGLMISYTGEILPW
;
A
#
# COMPACT_ATOMS: atom_id res chain seq x y z
N MET A 1 -17.36 -5.46 -5.57
CA MET A 1 -16.15 -4.99 -6.30
C MET A 1 -15.50 -3.87 -5.52
N LEU A 2 -14.20 -3.96 -5.23
CA LEU A 2 -13.45 -2.87 -4.57
C LEU A 2 -13.41 -1.63 -5.48
N ALA A 3 -12.93 -1.80 -6.72
CA ALA A 3 -12.80 -0.75 -7.73
C ALA A 3 -12.65 -1.39 -9.13
N GLU A 4 -12.70 -0.59 -10.20
CA GLU A 4 -12.48 -1.10 -11.58
C GLU A 4 -11.00 -1.38 -11.86
N SER A 5 -10.09 -0.56 -11.32
CA SER A 5 -8.65 -0.68 -11.52
C SER A 5 -7.90 -0.51 -10.21
N VAL A 6 -6.94 -1.41 -9.92
CA VAL A 6 -6.15 -1.41 -8.70
C VAL A 6 -4.68 -1.64 -9.05
N LEU A 7 -3.80 -0.78 -8.55
CA LEU A 7 -2.35 -0.96 -8.58
C LEU A 7 -1.83 -1.22 -7.17
N ILE A 8 -1.05 -2.30 -6.99
CA ILE A 8 -0.50 -2.69 -5.69
C ILE A 8 1.02 -2.83 -5.81
N THR A 9 1.76 -2.26 -4.88
CA THR A 9 3.22 -2.43 -4.83
C THR A 9 3.65 -3.56 -3.89
N GLY A 10 4.75 -4.27 -4.23
CA GLY A 10 5.32 -5.30 -3.38
C GLY A 10 4.50 -6.59 -3.32
N CYS A 11 4.09 -7.12 -4.49
CA CYS A 11 3.16 -8.24 -4.60
C CYS A 11 3.81 -9.63 -4.68
N SER A 12 5.14 -9.76 -4.56
CA SER A 12 5.80 -11.07 -4.70
C SER A 12 5.49 -12.03 -3.55
N ARG A 13 5.09 -11.54 -2.37
CA ARG A 13 4.81 -12.31 -1.15
C ARG A 13 3.99 -11.50 -0.15
N GLY A 14 3.67 -12.13 0.98
CA GLY A 14 3.03 -11.49 2.14
C GLY A 14 1.69 -10.82 1.82
N LEU A 15 1.45 -9.65 2.42
CA LEU A 15 0.18 -8.94 2.28
C LEU A 15 -0.12 -8.55 0.82
N GLY A 16 0.90 -8.11 0.07
CA GLY A 16 0.70 -7.71 -1.33
C GLY A 16 0.25 -8.86 -2.22
N LEU A 17 0.83 -10.06 -2.05
CA LEU A 17 0.40 -11.26 -2.76
C LEU A 17 -1.02 -11.66 -2.36
N GLU A 18 -1.34 -11.61 -1.07
CA GLU A 18 -2.68 -11.94 -0.58
C GLU A 18 -3.75 -10.95 -1.06
N MET A 19 -3.41 -9.64 -1.12
CA MET A 19 -4.30 -8.64 -1.73
C MET A 19 -4.62 -8.99 -3.19
N VAL A 20 -3.60 -9.33 -3.96
CA VAL A 20 -3.80 -9.76 -5.36
C VAL A 20 -4.68 -10.99 -5.41
N ARG A 21 -4.37 -12.04 -4.62
CA ARG A 21 -5.13 -13.29 -4.58
C ARG A 21 -6.63 -13.02 -4.35
N GLN A 22 -6.98 -12.30 -3.28
CA GLN A 22 -8.37 -12.04 -2.94
C GLN A 22 -9.10 -11.19 -4.00
N LEU A 23 -8.41 -10.23 -4.62
CA LEU A 23 -9.01 -9.42 -5.68
C LEU A 23 -9.35 -10.25 -6.92
N VAL A 24 -8.41 -11.10 -7.38
CA VAL A 24 -8.59 -11.82 -8.64
C VAL A 24 -9.49 -13.05 -8.51
N THR A 25 -9.61 -13.63 -7.31
CA THR A 25 -10.50 -14.78 -7.04
C THR A 25 -11.90 -14.38 -6.60
N SER A 26 -12.17 -13.07 -6.41
CA SER A 26 -13.50 -12.59 -6.04
C SER A 26 -14.49 -12.71 -7.19
N ASP A 27 -15.75 -13.07 -6.90
CA ASP A 27 -16.87 -13.03 -7.87
C ASP A 27 -17.07 -11.65 -8.50
N SER A 28 -16.60 -10.60 -7.83
CA SER A 28 -16.62 -9.22 -8.31
C SER A 28 -15.20 -8.66 -8.48
N ALA A 29 -14.34 -9.40 -9.16
CA ALA A 29 -12.97 -8.99 -9.44
C ALA A 29 -12.91 -7.65 -10.18
N PRO A 30 -11.88 -6.81 -9.93
CA PRO A 30 -11.61 -5.63 -10.73
C PRO A 30 -11.42 -5.97 -12.21
N ARG A 31 -11.75 -5.02 -13.09
CA ARG A 31 -11.46 -5.16 -14.52
C ARG A 31 -9.96 -5.32 -14.77
N VAL A 32 -9.13 -4.63 -13.97
CA VAL A 32 -7.68 -4.73 -14.04
C VAL A 32 -7.03 -4.64 -12.65
N VAL A 33 -6.15 -5.58 -12.36
CA VAL A 33 -5.27 -5.60 -11.19
C VAL A 33 -3.83 -5.53 -11.69
N LEU A 34 -3.10 -4.52 -11.26
CA LEU A 34 -1.70 -4.30 -11.58
C LEU A 34 -0.86 -4.61 -10.34
N ALA A 35 -0.06 -5.64 -10.41
CA ALA A 35 0.78 -6.09 -9.31
C ALA A 35 2.25 -5.82 -9.62
N THR A 36 2.93 -5.00 -8.79
CA THR A 36 4.35 -4.75 -9.01
C THR A 36 5.23 -5.58 -8.09
N CYS A 37 6.36 -6.03 -8.60
CA CYS A 37 7.44 -6.63 -7.82
C CYS A 37 8.80 -6.46 -8.52
N ARG A 38 9.88 -6.53 -7.75
CA ARG A 38 11.25 -6.34 -8.25
C ARG A 38 11.69 -7.45 -9.20
N ASN A 39 11.35 -8.68 -8.86
CA ASN A 39 11.74 -9.87 -9.64
C ASN A 39 10.52 -10.76 -9.91
N PRO A 40 9.78 -10.52 -11.00
CA PRO A 40 8.65 -11.36 -11.40
C PRO A 40 8.99 -12.83 -11.58
N ASP A 41 10.19 -13.15 -12.09
CA ASP A 41 10.60 -14.52 -12.40
C ASP A 41 10.71 -15.41 -11.16
N SER A 42 11.01 -14.82 -10.00
CA SER A 42 11.05 -15.52 -8.71
C SER A 42 9.68 -15.59 -8.00
N ALA A 43 8.70 -14.79 -8.41
CA ALA A 43 7.39 -14.68 -7.77
C ALA A 43 6.41 -15.75 -8.31
N LYS A 44 6.68 -17.03 -8.03
CA LYS A 44 5.99 -18.17 -8.64
C LYS A 44 4.48 -18.18 -8.38
N GLU A 45 4.05 -17.87 -7.15
CA GLU A 45 2.63 -17.81 -6.81
C GLU A 45 1.92 -16.65 -7.54
N LEU A 46 2.55 -15.49 -7.62
CA LEU A 46 2.02 -14.35 -8.37
C LEU A 46 1.88 -14.67 -9.87
N GLN A 47 2.88 -15.35 -10.44
CA GLN A 47 2.82 -15.84 -11.82
C GLN A 47 1.69 -16.86 -12.02
N GLY A 48 1.48 -17.77 -11.05
CA GLY A 48 0.35 -18.70 -11.05
C GLY A 48 -0.98 -17.96 -11.17
N LEU A 49 -1.21 -16.99 -10.29
CA LEU A 49 -2.42 -16.17 -10.32
C LEU A 49 -2.59 -15.44 -11.67
N ALA A 50 -1.51 -14.91 -12.24
CA ALA A 50 -1.60 -14.19 -13.52
C ALA A 50 -1.91 -15.11 -14.72
N ARG A 51 -1.56 -16.38 -14.66
CA ARG A 51 -1.96 -17.38 -15.67
C ARG A 51 -3.45 -17.72 -15.59
N ASP A 52 -3.96 -17.78 -14.36
CA ASP A 52 -5.34 -18.23 -14.10
C ASP A 52 -6.36 -17.10 -14.20
N HIS A 53 -5.90 -15.82 -14.09
CA HIS A 53 -6.77 -14.64 -14.03
C HIS A 53 -6.31 -13.56 -15.02
N SER A 54 -6.99 -13.42 -16.14
CA SER A 54 -6.65 -12.47 -17.22
C SER A 54 -6.72 -10.99 -16.82
N CYS A 55 -7.42 -10.66 -15.74
CA CYS A 55 -7.46 -9.30 -15.19
C CYS A 55 -6.17 -8.89 -14.47
N LEU A 56 -5.26 -9.84 -14.15
CA LEU A 56 -4.00 -9.57 -13.46
C LEU A 56 -2.86 -9.34 -14.46
N LYS A 57 -2.17 -8.22 -14.28
CA LYS A 57 -0.92 -7.89 -14.98
C LYS A 57 0.20 -7.70 -13.97
N ILE A 58 1.31 -8.42 -14.16
CA ILE A 58 2.51 -8.26 -13.35
C ILE A 58 3.43 -7.25 -14.03
N ILE A 59 3.89 -6.25 -13.27
CA ILE A 59 4.83 -5.24 -13.76
C ILE A 59 6.12 -5.34 -12.94
N LYS A 60 7.26 -5.51 -13.61
CA LYS A 60 8.56 -5.43 -12.97
C LYS A 60 8.80 -3.97 -12.58
N PHE A 61 8.93 -3.71 -11.28
CA PHE A 61 9.18 -2.39 -10.75
C PHE A 61 9.82 -2.47 -9.36
N ASP A 62 10.91 -1.72 -9.16
CA ASP A 62 11.45 -1.42 -7.85
C ASP A 62 10.97 -0.03 -7.42
N VAL A 63 10.38 0.08 -6.24
CA VAL A 63 9.78 1.34 -5.78
C VAL A 63 10.82 2.47 -5.60
N VAL A 64 12.09 2.13 -5.41
CA VAL A 64 13.19 3.10 -5.27
C VAL A 64 13.91 3.38 -6.60
N ASP A 65 13.51 2.75 -7.69
CA ASP A 65 14.01 3.05 -9.04
C ASP A 65 13.15 4.14 -9.70
N TYR A 66 13.46 5.38 -9.38
CA TYR A 66 12.71 6.54 -9.88
C TYR A 66 12.85 6.76 -11.38
N GLU A 67 13.93 6.29 -11.99
CA GLU A 67 14.16 6.39 -13.44
C GLU A 67 13.17 5.52 -14.23
N SER A 68 12.72 4.43 -13.65
CA SER A 68 11.72 3.54 -14.27
C SER A 68 10.26 4.02 -14.12
N LEU A 69 9.99 5.06 -13.31
CA LEU A 69 8.62 5.59 -13.11
C LEU A 69 7.88 5.95 -14.40
N PRO A 70 8.49 6.64 -15.40
CA PRO A 70 7.77 6.92 -16.64
C PRO A 70 7.30 5.66 -17.38
N GLY A 71 8.12 4.60 -17.37
CA GLY A 71 7.78 3.31 -17.95
C GLY A 71 6.64 2.61 -17.20
N LEU A 72 6.62 2.69 -15.88
CA LEU A 72 5.49 2.20 -15.06
C LEU A 72 4.21 2.97 -15.39
N VAL A 73 4.26 4.30 -15.41
CA VAL A 73 3.08 5.15 -15.71
C VAL A 73 2.50 4.81 -17.08
N ALA A 74 3.33 4.61 -18.10
CA ALA A 74 2.89 4.22 -19.44
C ALA A 74 2.14 2.87 -19.42
N GLN A 75 2.67 1.86 -18.73
CA GLN A 75 2.02 0.55 -18.61
C GLN A 75 0.71 0.63 -17.83
N VAL A 76 0.65 1.44 -16.77
CA VAL A 76 -0.58 1.68 -16.00
C VAL A 76 -1.62 2.37 -16.89
N GLN A 77 -1.23 3.44 -17.60
CA GLN A 77 -2.11 4.19 -18.51
C GLN A 77 -2.71 3.29 -19.59
N GLU A 78 -1.89 2.44 -20.21
CA GLU A 78 -2.35 1.47 -21.21
C GLU A 78 -3.39 0.52 -20.63
N ALA A 79 -3.15 0.01 -19.41
CA ALA A 79 -4.04 -0.96 -18.78
C ALA A 79 -5.37 -0.36 -18.31
N VAL A 80 -5.36 0.86 -17.76
CA VAL A 80 -6.57 1.51 -17.23
C VAL A 80 -7.34 2.28 -18.30
N GLY A 81 -6.68 2.74 -19.37
CA GLY A 81 -7.27 3.48 -20.50
C GLY A 81 -7.90 4.79 -20.05
N ALA A 82 -9.00 5.17 -20.69
CA ALA A 82 -9.76 6.39 -20.39
C ALA A 82 -10.43 6.39 -18.99
N GLY A 83 -10.44 5.26 -18.29
CA GLY A 83 -11.01 5.14 -16.95
C GLY A 83 -10.16 5.80 -15.85
N GLY A 84 -8.87 5.92 -16.06
CA GLY A 84 -7.92 6.30 -15.03
C GLY A 84 -7.68 5.19 -14.00
N LEU A 85 -6.85 5.49 -13.00
CA LEU A 85 -6.54 4.57 -11.91
C LEU A 85 -7.44 4.85 -10.71
N ASN A 86 -8.27 3.87 -10.31
CA ASN A 86 -9.14 4.04 -9.15
C ASN A 86 -8.39 3.86 -7.82
N VAL A 87 -7.56 2.83 -7.67
CA VAL A 87 -6.89 2.57 -6.39
C VAL A 87 -5.40 2.34 -6.58
N LEU A 88 -4.60 3.13 -5.86
CA LEU A 88 -3.20 2.87 -5.62
C LEU A 88 -3.02 2.36 -4.19
N ILE A 89 -2.45 1.16 -4.02
CA ILE A 89 -2.08 0.61 -2.71
C ILE A 89 -0.55 0.59 -2.58
N ASN A 90 -0.01 1.51 -1.80
CA ASN A 90 1.39 1.53 -1.42
C ASN A 90 1.61 0.52 -0.29
N ASN A 91 1.98 -0.71 -0.66
CA ASN A 91 2.21 -1.82 0.26
C ASN A 91 3.68 -2.19 0.40
N ALA A 92 4.51 -2.00 -0.63
CA ALA A 92 5.94 -2.29 -0.54
C ALA A 92 6.58 -1.56 0.64
N ALA A 93 7.29 -2.31 1.49
CA ALA A 93 7.96 -1.77 2.66
C ALA A 93 9.12 -2.66 3.11
N ILE A 94 10.04 -2.09 3.88
CA ILE A 94 11.09 -2.79 4.62
C ILE A 94 11.05 -2.37 6.09
N ILE A 95 11.66 -3.17 6.95
CA ILE A 95 11.76 -2.93 8.40
C ILE A 95 13.22 -3.02 8.84
N ASP A 96 13.55 -2.41 9.97
CA ASP A 96 14.86 -2.53 10.60
C ASP A 96 15.16 -4.01 10.89
N THR A 97 16.30 -4.50 10.41
CA THR A 97 16.77 -5.87 10.64
C THR A 97 18.29 -5.89 10.85
N CYS A 98 18.75 -6.72 11.74
CA CYS A 98 20.18 -7.02 11.88
C CYS A 98 20.40 -8.54 11.95
N SER A 99 21.65 -8.96 11.82
CA SER A 99 22.03 -10.38 11.81
C SER A 99 21.69 -11.14 13.08
N SER A 100 21.47 -10.46 14.19
CA SER A 100 21.18 -11.04 15.51
C SER A 100 19.68 -11.06 15.85
N GLN A 101 18.83 -10.39 15.07
CA GLN A 101 17.39 -10.27 15.37
C GLN A 101 16.56 -10.42 14.09
N VAL A 102 15.35 -10.95 14.24
CA VAL A 102 14.40 -11.07 13.11
C VAL A 102 13.94 -9.71 12.62
N PHE A 103 13.70 -8.77 13.53
CA PHE A 103 13.47 -7.36 13.26
C PHE A 103 13.95 -6.51 14.45
N GLY A 104 14.24 -5.25 14.15
CA GLY A 104 14.83 -4.34 15.12
C GLY A 104 16.35 -4.27 15.01
N VAL A 105 16.89 -3.11 15.28
CA VAL A 105 18.33 -2.83 15.38
C VAL A 105 18.56 -2.03 16.65
N PRO A 106 19.33 -2.57 17.62
CA PRO A 106 19.68 -1.82 18.83
C PRO A 106 20.27 -0.45 18.48
N LEU A 107 19.95 0.58 19.26
CA LEU A 107 20.35 1.96 18.97
C LEU A 107 21.86 2.11 18.73
N GLU A 108 22.66 1.34 19.48
CA GLU A 108 24.12 1.34 19.39
C GLU A 108 24.66 0.75 18.08
N GLN A 109 23.82 -0.02 17.35
CA GLN A 109 24.16 -0.66 16.07
C GLN A 109 23.46 0.01 14.89
N LEU A 110 22.69 1.07 15.14
CA LEU A 110 21.92 1.74 14.10
C LEU A 110 22.83 2.60 13.20
N GLU A 111 22.89 2.26 11.93
CA GLU A 111 23.66 2.99 10.95
C GLU A 111 22.76 3.97 10.15
N PRO A 112 23.25 5.19 9.83
CA PRO A 112 22.48 6.17 9.06
C PRO A 112 21.91 5.62 7.75
N GLN A 113 22.67 4.78 7.06
CA GLN A 113 22.23 4.18 5.79
C GLN A 113 21.04 3.24 5.96
N MET A 114 20.95 2.51 7.10
CA MET A 114 19.78 1.66 7.40
C MET A 114 18.52 2.51 7.51
N VAL A 115 18.59 3.59 8.27
CA VAL A 115 17.46 4.52 8.45
C VAL A 115 17.08 5.17 7.12
N ASN A 116 18.08 5.65 6.34
CA ASN A 116 17.82 6.27 5.05
C ASN A 116 17.15 5.31 4.07
N ASN A 117 17.57 4.06 3.98
CA ASN A 117 16.97 3.05 3.11
C ASN A 117 15.49 2.80 3.47
N ILE A 118 15.18 2.77 4.78
CA ILE A 118 13.82 2.55 5.26
C ILE A 118 12.94 3.77 4.94
N LEU A 119 13.43 4.98 5.19
CA LEU A 119 12.72 6.22 4.86
C LEU A 119 12.51 6.35 3.35
N GLU A 120 13.50 6.01 2.55
CA GLU A 120 13.41 6.03 1.10
C GLU A 120 12.32 5.05 0.62
N THR A 121 12.41 3.79 1.03
CA THR A 121 11.47 2.75 0.57
C THR A 121 10.05 2.98 1.07
N ASN A 122 9.88 3.33 2.35
CA ASN A 122 8.58 3.36 2.99
C ASN A 122 7.86 4.70 2.91
N THR A 123 8.58 5.78 2.58
CA THR A 123 8.04 7.16 2.61
C THR A 123 8.27 7.88 1.29
N THR A 124 9.52 8.05 0.87
CA THR A 124 9.85 8.81 -0.35
C THR A 124 9.32 8.11 -1.60
N ALA A 125 9.54 6.82 -1.73
CA ALA A 125 9.08 6.05 -2.88
C ALA A 125 7.56 6.07 -3.05
N PRO A 126 6.72 5.82 -2.04
CA PRO A 126 5.28 6.03 -2.13
C PRO A 126 4.88 7.44 -2.58
N LEU A 127 5.53 8.49 -2.05
CA LEU A 127 5.25 9.87 -2.44
C LEU A 127 5.58 10.13 -3.91
N MET A 128 6.74 9.64 -4.39
CA MET A 128 7.12 9.78 -5.80
C MET A 128 6.19 8.99 -6.72
N LEU A 129 5.74 7.82 -6.30
CA LEU A 129 4.76 7.02 -7.04
C LEU A 129 3.40 7.72 -7.11
N ILE A 130 2.90 8.28 -5.99
CA ILE A 130 1.67 9.09 -5.98
C ILE A 130 1.81 10.26 -6.96
N LYS A 131 2.93 11.02 -6.88
CA LYS A 131 3.21 12.14 -7.79
C LYS A 131 3.14 11.70 -9.26
N ALA A 132 3.80 10.60 -9.61
CA ALA A 132 3.86 10.10 -10.99
C ALA A 132 2.47 9.64 -11.51
N LEU A 133 1.67 9.01 -10.65
CA LEU A 133 0.34 8.49 -10.99
C LEU A 133 -0.80 9.49 -10.77
N LEU A 134 -0.51 10.68 -10.23
CA LEU A 134 -1.53 11.69 -9.93
C LEU A 134 -2.43 12.05 -11.13
N PRO A 135 -1.92 12.18 -12.37
CA PRO A 135 -2.79 12.42 -13.52
C PRO A 135 -3.83 11.31 -13.74
N LEU A 136 -3.45 10.04 -13.52
CA LEU A 136 -4.37 8.91 -13.69
C LEU A 136 -5.38 8.79 -12.54
N LEU A 137 -4.97 9.13 -11.32
CA LEU A 137 -5.85 9.23 -10.16
C LEU A 137 -6.86 10.35 -10.34
N ARG A 138 -6.45 11.53 -10.83
CA ARG A 138 -7.32 12.65 -11.18
C ARG A 138 -8.32 12.29 -12.28
N GLN A 139 -7.88 11.52 -13.27
CA GLN A 139 -8.76 11.06 -14.35
C GLN A 139 -9.90 10.19 -13.81
N ALA A 140 -9.62 9.29 -12.86
CA ALA A 140 -10.67 8.52 -12.18
C ALA A 140 -11.47 9.38 -11.19
N GLY A 141 -10.81 10.24 -10.43
CA GLY A 141 -11.40 11.14 -9.44
C GLY A 141 -12.31 12.21 -10.02
N GLY A 142 -12.02 12.71 -11.23
CA GLY A 142 -12.79 13.75 -11.92
C GLY A 142 -14.17 13.31 -12.42
N ARG A 143 -14.57 12.06 -12.25
CA ARG A 143 -15.89 11.56 -12.63
C ARG A 143 -16.97 12.19 -11.76
N ALA A 144 -17.73 13.12 -12.36
CA ALA A 144 -18.78 13.87 -11.66
C ALA A 144 -19.85 12.97 -11.03
N GLY A 145 -20.39 13.40 -9.88
CA GLY A 145 -21.56 12.78 -9.24
C GLY A 145 -21.27 11.55 -8.37
N LYS A 146 -20.02 11.08 -8.24
CA LYS A 146 -19.69 9.99 -7.32
C LYS A 146 -19.14 10.54 -6.01
N PRO A 147 -19.57 10.02 -4.84
CA PRO A 147 -18.99 10.39 -3.55
C PRO A 147 -17.52 9.94 -3.48
N LEU A 148 -16.76 10.54 -2.58
CA LEU A 148 -15.38 10.17 -2.32
C LEU A 148 -15.34 8.72 -1.80
N SER A 149 -14.62 7.84 -2.47
CA SER A 149 -14.57 6.41 -2.17
C SER A 149 -13.47 5.71 -2.98
N VAL A 150 -13.14 4.49 -2.61
CA VAL A 150 -12.21 3.63 -3.40
C VAL A 150 -12.73 3.32 -4.81
N GLN A 151 -14.03 3.35 -5.02
CA GLN A 151 -14.63 3.14 -6.35
C GLN A 151 -14.46 4.34 -7.28
N ARG A 152 -14.25 5.53 -6.72
CA ARG A 152 -13.96 6.75 -7.47
C ARG A 152 -12.46 6.86 -7.72
N ALA A 153 -11.70 7.32 -6.72
CA ALA A 153 -10.24 7.29 -6.72
C ALA A 153 -9.72 7.29 -5.28
N ALA A 154 -8.70 6.47 -4.99
CA ALA A 154 -8.10 6.41 -3.67
C ALA A 154 -6.61 6.09 -3.72
N VAL A 155 -5.88 6.63 -2.75
CA VAL A 155 -4.53 6.22 -2.38
C VAL A 155 -4.59 5.61 -0.99
N VAL A 156 -4.19 4.34 -0.90
CA VAL A 156 -4.12 3.57 0.35
C VAL A 156 -2.66 3.34 0.69
N ASN A 157 -2.18 3.96 1.75
CA ASN A 157 -0.84 3.75 2.26
C ASN A 157 -0.88 2.71 3.39
N ILE A 158 -0.23 1.56 3.22
CA ILE A 158 -0.11 0.57 4.27
C ILE A 158 0.83 1.11 5.36
N SER A 159 0.26 1.42 6.49
CA SER A 159 0.93 1.94 7.68
C SER A 159 1.05 0.88 8.77
N ALA A 160 1.31 1.29 9.99
CA ALA A 160 1.43 0.40 11.14
C ALA A 160 0.99 1.12 12.43
N LEU A 161 0.42 0.39 13.38
CA LEU A 161 0.12 0.95 14.71
C LEU A 161 1.38 1.50 15.40
N LEU A 162 2.54 0.95 15.07
CA LEU A 162 3.84 1.43 15.55
C LEU A 162 4.16 2.89 15.14
N ALA A 163 3.45 3.43 14.15
CA ALA A 163 3.57 4.82 13.72
C ALA A 163 2.76 5.79 14.59
N SER A 164 1.81 5.29 15.35
CA SER A 164 0.95 6.13 16.21
C SER A 164 1.71 6.58 17.46
N MET A 165 1.74 7.88 17.69
CA MET A 165 2.26 8.45 18.92
C MET A 165 1.19 8.46 20.02
N GLY A 166 -0.09 8.60 19.65
CA GLY A 166 -1.21 8.59 20.59
C GLY A 166 -1.55 7.20 21.14
N ALA A 167 -1.36 6.16 20.32
CA ALA A 167 -1.53 4.76 20.73
C ALA A 167 -0.15 4.05 20.82
N TYR A 168 0.81 4.68 21.52
CA TYR A 168 2.19 4.20 21.58
C TYR A 168 2.28 2.75 22.07
N LEU A 169 2.73 1.86 21.19
CA LEU A 169 3.00 0.46 21.48
C LEU A 169 4.50 0.28 21.77
N SER A 170 4.84 -0.21 22.95
CA SER A 170 6.23 -0.49 23.31
C SER A 170 6.77 -1.68 22.49
N MET A 171 7.66 -1.37 21.56
CA MET A 171 8.42 -2.35 20.78
C MET A 171 9.78 -1.72 20.49
N PRO A 172 10.85 -2.21 21.10
CA PRO A 172 12.19 -1.62 20.96
C PRO A 172 12.75 -1.84 19.54
N ASP A 173 13.82 -1.10 19.25
CA ASP A 173 14.75 -1.34 18.15
C ASP A 173 14.17 -1.23 16.72
N VAL A 174 13.01 -0.61 16.53
CA VAL A 174 12.38 -0.41 15.21
C VAL A 174 12.24 1.08 14.86
N TYR A 175 13.30 1.84 15.07
CA TYR A 175 13.32 3.30 14.97
C TYR A 175 13.03 3.80 13.55
N GLY A 176 13.76 3.26 12.55
CA GLY A 176 13.61 3.65 11.15
C GLY A 176 12.21 3.33 10.62
N TYR A 177 11.70 2.14 10.95
CA TYR A 177 10.36 1.73 10.53
C TYR A 177 9.26 2.62 11.13
N ARG A 178 9.31 2.88 12.45
CA ARG A 178 8.36 3.79 13.11
C ARG A 178 8.37 5.16 12.47
N ALA A 179 9.57 5.75 12.33
CA ALA A 179 9.74 7.06 11.72
C ALA A 179 9.16 7.11 10.30
N SER A 180 9.44 6.08 9.48
CA SER A 180 8.95 6.01 8.11
C SER A 180 7.44 5.88 8.01
N LYS A 181 6.82 5.09 8.90
CA LYS A 181 5.36 4.92 8.93
C LYS A 181 4.65 6.13 9.52
N ALA A 182 5.25 6.85 10.47
CA ALA A 182 4.76 8.15 10.92
C ALA A 182 4.86 9.22 9.81
N ALA A 183 5.96 9.23 9.06
CA ALA A 183 6.14 10.14 7.93
C ALA A 183 5.09 9.91 6.84
N ILE A 184 4.79 8.66 6.44
CA ILE A 184 3.74 8.39 5.43
C ILE A 184 2.35 8.75 5.97
N ASN A 185 2.09 8.67 7.28
CA ASN A 185 0.86 9.13 7.90
C ASN A 185 0.69 10.66 7.71
N VAL A 186 1.75 11.44 8.01
CA VAL A 186 1.75 12.90 7.79
C VAL A 186 1.50 13.23 6.32
N LEU A 187 2.18 12.54 5.39
CA LEU A 187 1.97 12.74 3.95
C LEU A 187 0.55 12.37 3.52
N THR A 188 -0.02 11.30 4.07
CA THR A 188 -1.43 10.93 3.81
C THR A 188 -2.37 12.07 4.20
N LYS A 189 -2.17 12.67 5.38
CA LYS A 189 -2.97 13.81 5.83
C LYS A 189 -2.76 15.04 4.96
N ALA A 190 -1.53 15.41 4.65
CA ALA A 190 -1.21 16.58 3.83
C ALA A 190 -1.86 16.46 2.43
N LEU A 191 -1.66 15.32 1.77
CA LEU A 191 -2.23 15.06 0.43
C LEU A 191 -3.75 15.04 0.43
N SER A 192 -4.39 14.55 1.50
CA SER A 192 -5.85 14.56 1.63
C SER A 192 -6.46 15.96 1.64
N VAL A 193 -5.73 16.94 2.16
CA VAL A 193 -6.15 18.34 2.20
C VAL A 193 -5.84 19.03 0.86
N GLU A 194 -4.64 18.81 0.33
CA GLU A 194 -4.17 19.45 -0.90
C GLU A 194 -5.00 19.02 -2.13
N TYR A 195 -5.35 17.72 -2.20
CA TYR A 195 -6.06 17.13 -3.34
C TYR A 195 -7.55 16.82 -3.05
N ASP A 196 -8.15 17.48 -2.07
CA ASP A 196 -9.55 17.31 -1.69
C ASP A 196 -10.52 17.52 -2.89
N LYS A 197 -10.26 18.54 -3.70
CA LYS A 197 -11.07 18.88 -4.87
C LYS A 197 -10.88 17.94 -6.06
N ASP A 198 -9.84 17.13 -6.07
CA ASP A 198 -9.55 16.19 -7.17
C ASP A 198 -10.38 14.91 -7.09
N GLY A 199 -11.16 14.73 -6.02
CA GLY A 199 -12.01 13.56 -5.80
C GLY A 199 -11.21 12.29 -5.50
N ILE A 200 -10.04 12.44 -4.87
CA ILE A 200 -9.13 11.35 -4.49
C ILE A 200 -9.17 11.20 -2.96
N LEU A 201 -9.50 10.00 -2.49
CA LEU A 201 -9.45 9.62 -1.09
C LEU A 201 -8.01 9.22 -0.71
N PHE A 202 -7.46 9.81 0.33
CA PHE A 202 -6.17 9.39 0.90
C PHE A 202 -6.38 8.79 2.28
N VAL A 203 -5.85 7.58 2.51
CA VAL A 203 -6.00 6.89 3.79
C VAL A 203 -4.74 6.11 4.13
N ALA A 204 -4.37 6.11 5.42
CA ALA A 204 -3.37 5.22 5.99
C ALA A 204 -4.08 4.03 6.62
N VAL A 205 -3.63 2.80 6.34
CA VAL A 205 -4.27 1.59 6.85
C VAL A 205 -3.27 0.76 7.64
N HIS A 206 -3.60 0.47 8.90
CA HIS A 206 -2.91 -0.53 9.70
C HIS A 206 -3.52 -1.91 9.45
N PRO A 207 -2.77 -2.87 8.87
CA PRO A 207 -3.30 -4.19 8.53
C PRO A 207 -3.37 -5.17 9.71
N GLY A 208 -2.99 -4.73 10.92
CA GLY A 208 -2.76 -5.60 12.07
C GLY A 208 -1.33 -6.15 12.12
N TRP A 209 -1.03 -6.98 13.12
CA TRP A 209 0.19 -7.77 13.15
C TRP A 209 -0.08 -9.12 12.51
N VAL A 210 0.60 -9.37 11.38
CA VAL A 210 0.22 -10.40 10.41
C VAL A 210 1.36 -11.39 10.16
N GLN A 211 1.05 -12.67 10.10
CA GLN A 211 1.97 -13.76 9.77
C GLN A 211 2.50 -13.62 8.35
N THR A 212 3.66 -13.01 8.24
CA THR A 212 4.44 -12.78 7.02
C THR A 212 5.92 -12.86 7.39
N ASP A 213 6.82 -12.83 6.42
CA ASP A 213 8.26 -12.77 6.71
C ASP A 213 8.61 -11.56 7.61
N MET A 214 7.91 -10.44 7.43
CA MET A 214 8.10 -9.24 8.25
C MET A 214 7.44 -9.37 9.64
N GLY A 215 6.26 -9.96 9.74
CA GLY A 215 5.50 -10.02 10.99
C GLY A 215 5.78 -11.25 11.83
N THR A 216 6.53 -12.22 11.31
CA THR A 216 6.85 -13.53 11.90
C THR A 216 5.63 -14.44 12.13
N SER A 217 5.89 -15.70 12.49
CA SER A 217 4.85 -16.69 12.83
C SER A 217 4.16 -16.44 14.17
N ALA A 218 4.73 -15.56 15.02
CA ALA A 218 4.15 -15.18 16.30
C ALA A 218 2.97 -14.20 16.18
N ALA A 219 2.75 -13.63 14.99
CA ALA A 219 1.65 -12.72 14.75
C ALA A 219 0.27 -13.41 14.90
N PRO A 220 -0.74 -12.73 15.46
CA PRO A 220 -2.04 -13.34 15.74
C PRO A 220 -2.93 -13.49 14.49
N LEU A 221 -2.63 -12.75 13.40
CA LEU A 221 -3.48 -12.74 12.20
C LEU A 221 -2.78 -13.45 11.04
N THR A 222 -3.51 -14.25 10.30
CA THR A 222 -3.07 -14.71 8.98
C THR A 222 -3.18 -13.57 7.95
N ALA A 223 -2.43 -13.66 6.85
CA ALA A 223 -2.53 -12.69 5.76
C ALA A 223 -3.97 -12.66 5.17
N GLN A 224 -4.59 -13.83 5.06
CA GLN A 224 -5.96 -13.98 4.57
C GLN A 224 -6.97 -13.22 5.43
N GLU A 225 -6.94 -13.42 6.76
CA GLU A 225 -7.85 -12.75 7.69
C GLU A 225 -7.65 -11.23 7.70
N SER A 226 -6.39 -10.79 7.73
CA SER A 226 -6.04 -9.38 7.70
C SER A 226 -6.57 -8.70 6.43
N ILE A 227 -6.27 -9.24 5.25
CA ILE A 227 -6.63 -8.61 3.98
C ILE A 227 -8.14 -8.66 3.72
N SER A 228 -8.81 -9.74 4.12
CA SER A 228 -10.27 -9.82 4.04
C SER A 228 -10.93 -8.66 4.81
N LYS A 229 -10.48 -8.40 6.03
CA LYS A 229 -10.98 -7.29 6.85
C LYS A 229 -10.58 -5.92 6.27
N VAL A 230 -9.32 -5.76 5.82
CA VAL A 230 -8.87 -4.53 5.16
C VAL A 230 -9.77 -4.20 3.95
N PHE A 231 -10.09 -5.16 3.09
CA PHE A 231 -10.95 -4.91 1.95
C PHE A 231 -12.40 -4.58 2.35
N GLN A 232 -12.92 -5.18 3.42
CA GLN A 232 -14.21 -4.79 3.98
C GLN A 232 -14.18 -3.32 4.43
N VAL A 233 -13.13 -2.90 5.14
CA VAL A 233 -12.94 -1.50 5.55
C VAL A 233 -12.84 -0.58 4.33
N LEU A 234 -12.00 -0.91 3.35
CA LEU A 234 -11.79 -0.09 2.16
C LEU A 234 -13.10 0.13 1.38
N THR A 235 -13.96 -0.87 1.27
CA THR A 235 -15.25 -0.73 0.57
C THR A 235 -16.23 0.18 1.29
N GLY A 236 -16.09 0.37 2.60
CA GLY A 236 -16.90 1.26 3.43
C GLY A 236 -16.34 2.68 3.57
N LEU A 237 -15.18 2.98 2.98
CA LEU A 237 -14.57 4.32 3.08
C LEU A 237 -15.40 5.38 2.35
N SER A 238 -15.40 6.57 2.93
CA SER A 238 -16.09 7.76 2.42
C SER A 238 -15.32 9.01 2.84
N GLU A 239 -15.83 10.18 2.48
CA GLU A 239 -15.23 11.49 2.76
C GLU A 239 -14.81 11.66 4.24
N LYS A 240 -15.60 11.17 5.20
CA LYS A 240 -15.28 11.27 6.64
C LYS A 240 -13.98 10.56 7.04
N HIS A 241 -13.47 9.68 6.17
CA HIS A 241 -12.24 8.93 6.42
C HIS A 241 -11.02 9.52 5.71
N ASN A 242 -11.22 10.60 4.91
CA ASN A 242 -10.15 11.22 4.14
C ASN A 242 -9.07 11.79 5.06
N GLY A 243 -7.83 11.38 4.84
CA GLY A 243 -6.69 11.82 5.65
C GLY A 243 -6.68 11.25 7.06
N LEU A 244 -7.22 10.05 7.28
CA LEU A 244 -7.18 9.37 8.57
C LEU A 244 -6.34 8.10 8.52
N MET A 245 -5.90 7.65 9.71
CA MET A 245 -5.33 6.33 9.92
C MET A 245 -6.42 5.40 10.45
N ILE A 246 -6.60 4.24 9.80
CA ILE A 246 -7.67 3.30 10.08
C ILE A 246 -7.09 1.89 10.27
N SER A 247 -7.57 1.16 11.26
CA SER A 247 -7.19 -0.23 11.46
C SER A 247 -7.93 -1.16 10.50
N TYR A 248 -7.42 -2.39 10.37
CA TYR A 248 -8.10 -3.47 9.64
C TYR A 248 -9.48 -3.83 10.21
N THR A 249 -9.82 -3.35 11.41
CA THR A 249 -11.15 -3.51 12.04
C THR A 249 -12.10 -2.34 11.73
N GLY A 250 -11.62 -1.30 11.06
CA GLY A 250 -12.39 -0.08 10.77
C GLY A 250 -12.32 0.99 11.86
N GLU A 251 -11.56 0.76 12.92
CA GLU A 251 -11.33 1.74 13.99
C GLU A 251 -10.42 2.86 13.49
N ILE A 252 -10.77 4.11 13.79
CA ILE A 252 -9.90 5.27 13.55
C ILE A 252 -8.82 5.29 14.63
N LEU A 253 -7.58 5.21 14.19
CA LEU A 253 -6.42 5.21 15.08
C LEU A 253 -5.89 6.64 15.26
N PRO A 254 -5.43 7.01 16.47
CA PRO A 254 -4.76 8.29 16.68
C PRO A 254 -3.41 8.30 15.94
N TRP A 255 -2.99 9.51 15.55
CA TRP A 255 -1.68 9.75 14.94
C TRP A 255 -0.50 9.54 15.89
#